data_2e13a85595af1ccfc13ef079e4c2525c
#
_entry.id   2e13a85595af1ccfc13ef079e4c2525c
#
_cell.length_a   1.000
_cell.length_b   1.000
_cell.length_c   1.000
_cell.angle_alpha   90.00
_cell.angle_beta   90.00
_cell.angle_gamma   90.00
#
_symmetry.space_group_name_H-M   'P 1'
#
loop_
_entity.id
_entity.type
_entity.pdbx_description
1 polymer ?
#
loop_
_entity_poly.entity_id
_entity_poly.type
_entity_poly.pdbx_seq_one_letter_code
_entity_poly.pdbx_strand_id
1 'polypeptide(L)'
;KKAGKSLPETVKSVVVRDCAFYPDKKKGNCFNGKLSERQMREFLSGNMQEISLMRPCIYERAPGKRINAHQYISSHINKDCDKAVNRIVPRIDLNEISGIINDTPGIGDVEKEFYERLIQIRYEENLFPALQYLRKRELEFDMEER
;
A
#
# COMPACT_ATOMS: atom_id res chain seq x y z
N LYS A 1 -6.13 -19.87 -30.07
CA LYS A 1 -5.25 -19.16 -29.11
C LYS A 1 -5.65 -17.70 -29.14
N LYS A 2 -6.42 -17.24 -28.14
CA LYS A 2 -6.71 -15.81 -28.00
C LYS A 2 -5.41 -15.12 -27.56
N ALA A 3 -4.86 -14.26 -28.41
CA ALA A 3 -3.79 -13.37 -28.03
C ALA A 3 -4.28 -12.48 -26.90
N GLY A 4 -3.71 -12.64 -25.71
CA GLY A 4 -4.02 -11.78 -24.58
C GLY A 4 -3.70 -10.34 -24.95
N LYS A 5 -4.64 -9.41 -24.72
CA LYS A 5 -4.40 -7.98 -24.92
C LYS A 5 -3.17 -7.59 -24.10
N SER A 6 -2.14 -7.07 -24.75
CA SER A 6 -0.96 -6.61 -24.04
C SER A 6 -1.37 -5.41 -23.15
N LEU A 7 -0.96 -5.45 -21.89
CA LEU A 7 -1.18 -4.33 -20.98
C LEU A 7 -0.54 -3.04 -21.53
N PRO A 8 -1.18 -1.87 -21.33
CA PRO A 8 -0.59 -0.59 -21.71
C PRO A 8 0.84 -0.45 -21.17
N GLU A 9 1.69 0.24 -21.89
CA GLU A 9 3.10 0.37 -21.52
C GLU A 9 3.32 1.03 -20.17
N THR A 10 2.45 1.97 -19.79
CA THR A 10 2.39 2.60 -18.46
C THR A 10 2.14 1.60 -17.33
N VAL A 11 1.38 0.54 -17.60
CA VAL A 11 1.14 -0.52 -16.60
C VAL A 11 2.27 -1.54 -16.59
N LYS A 12 3.01 -1.67 -17.70
CA LYS A 12 4.17 -2.56 -17.77
C LYS A 12 5.41 -2.02 -17.08
N SER A 13 5.48 -0.71 -16.86
CA SER A 13 6.64 -0.07 -16.22
C SER A 13 6.66 -0.23 -14.70
N VAL A 14 5.52 -0.50 -14.08
CA VAL A 14 5.41 -0.69 -12.64
C VAL A 14 4.71 -2.01 -12.36
N VAL A 15 5.43 -2.95 -11.76
CA VAL A 15 4.90 -4.24 -11.34
C VAL A 15 4.92 -4.30 -9.82
N VAL A 16 3.75 -4.41 -9.23
CA VAL A 16 3.62 -4.68 -7.80
C VAL A 16 3.83 -6.19 -7.60
N ARG A 17 4.99 -6.56 -7.08
CA ARG A 17 5.34 -7.97 -6.85
C ARG A 17 5.11 -8.42 -5.43
N ASP A 18 5.29 -7.52 -4.49
CA ASP A 18 5.18 -7.85 -3.08
C ASP A 18 4.02 -7.08 -2.47
N CYS A 19 2.97 -7.78 -2.11
CA CYS A 19 2.09 -7.24 -1.09
C CYS A 19 2.59 -7.69 0.30
N ALA A 20 2.08 -7.08 1.34
CA ALA A 20 2.47 -7.40 2.71
C ALA A 20 2.31 -8.89 3.07
N PHE A 21 1.51 -9.61 2.30
CA PHE A 21 1.12 -11.00 2.57
C PHE A 21 1.91 -12.04 1.76
N TYR A 22 2.69 -11.59 0.77
CA TYR A 22 3.47 -12.46 -0.12
C TYR A 22 4.91 -11.97 -0.22
N PRO A 23 5.74 -12.31 0.73
CA PRO A 23 7.14 -11.90 0.73
C PRO A 23 7.95 -12.59 -0.36
N ASP A 24 8.99 -11.89 -0.80
CA ASP A 24 9.93 -12.40 -1.81
C ASP A 24 10.74 -13.57 -1.25
N LYS A 25 10.52 -14.75 -1.78
CA LYS A 25 11.22 -15.99 -1.39
C LYS A 25 12.74 -15.92 -1.61
N LYS A 26 13.23 -15.00 -2.44
CA LYS A 26 14.63 -14.98 -2.88
C LYS A 26 15.59 -14.26 -1.94
N LYS A 27 15.11 -13.49 -0.96
CA LYS A 27 15.97 -12.61 -0.15
C LYS A 27 16.08 -12.97 1.33
N GLY A 28 15.69 -14.17 1.74
CA GLY A 28 15.85 -14.58 3.13
C GLY A 28 15.13 -13.67 4.14
N ASN A 29 14.18 -12.87 3.67
CA ASN A 29 13.33 -12.10 4.55
C ASN A 29 12.51 -13.05 5.39
N CYS A 30 12.28 -12.68 6.61
CA CYS A 30 11.57 -13.45 7.64
C CYS A 30 10.15 -13.93 7.25
N PHE A 31 9.71 -13.66 6.05
CA PHE A 31 8.41 -14.02 5.53
C PHE A 31 8.52 -15.00 4.37
N ASN A 32 8.89 -16.24 4.68
CA ASN A 32 8.73 -17.36 3.75
C ASN A 32 7.28 -17.89 3.76
N GLY A 33 6.32 -17.01 3.50
CA GLY A 33 4.92 -17.37 3.50
C GLY A 33 4.05 -16.41 4.32
N LYS A 34 2.87 -16.86 4.70
CA LYS A 34 1.94 -16.13 5.55
C LYS A 34 2.58 -15.83 6.91
N LEU A 35 2.36 -14.62 7.43
CA LEU A 35 2.76 -14.26 8.79
C LEU A 35 2.22 -15.27 9.80
N SER A 36 3.05 -15.68 10.75
CA SER A 36 2.61 -16.49 11.87
C SER A 36 1.73 -15.66 12.82
N GLU A 37 0.85 -16.32 13.56
CA GLU A 37 0.04 -15.67 14.60
C GLU A 37 0.90 -14.94 15.62
N ARG A 38 2.05 -15.52 15.99
CA ARG A 38 3.03 -14.88 16.88
C ARG A 38 3.52 -13.53 16.32
N GLN A 39 3.87 -13.48 15.06
CA GLN A 39 4.32 -12.25 14.40
C GLN A 39 3.21 -11.21 14.34
N MET A 40 1.97 -11.62 14.11
CA MET A 40 0.81 -10.72 14.13
C MET A 40 0.59 -10.16 15.54
N ARG A 41 0.69 -10.96 16.58
CA ARG A 41 0.58 -10.51 17.99
C ARG A 41 1.72 -9.56 18.37
N GLU A 42 2.93 -9.83 17.95
CA GLU A 42 4.08 -8.93 18.16
C GLU A 42 3.85 -7.57 17.49
N PHE A 43 3.31 -7.56 16.28
CA PHE A 43 2.92 -6.32 15.60
C PHE A 43 1.83 -5.56 16.36
N LEU A 44 0.78 -6.23 16.79
CA LEU A 44 -0.34 -5.63 17.51
C LEU A 44 0.07 -5.08 18.88
N SER A 45 1.06 -5.68 19.54
CA SER A 45 1.61 -5.20 20.80
C SER A 45 2.54 -3.98 20.65
N GLY A 46 2.83 -3.54 19.43
CA GLY A 46 3.75 -2.44 19.15
C GLY A 46 5.25 -2.80 19.26
N ASN A 47 5.57 -4.07 19.50
CA ASN A 47 6.95 -4.53 19.62
C ASN A 47 7.66 -4.74 18.27
N MET A 48 6.94 -4.81 17.17
CA MET A 48 7.50 -4.81 15.83
C MET A 48 7.65 -3.38 15.31
N GLN A 49 8.85 -2.85 15.42
CA GLN A 49 9.16 -1.53 14.87
C GLN A 49 9.21 -1.53 13.32
N GLU A 50 9.24 -2.68 12.69
CA GLU A 50 9.44 -2.76 11.26
C GLU A 50 8.18 -3.16 10.48
N ILE A 51 7.27 -2.23 10.36
CA ILE A 51 6.34 -2.18 9.23
C ILE A 51 7.10 -2.19 7.89
N SER A 52 8.39 -1.88 7.89
CA SER A 52 9.27 -1.91 6.72
C SER A 52 9.28 -3.26 6.00
N LEU A 53 9.18 -4.36 6.73
CA LEU A 53 9.11 -5.70 6.14
C LEU A 53 7.78 -6.01 5.44
N MET A 54 6.73 -5.26 5.81
CA MET A 54 5.39 -5.41 5.25
C MET A 54 5.06 -4.32 4.21
N ARG A 55 6.02 -3.49 3.85
CA ARG A 55 5.83 -2.46 2.83
C ARG A 55 5.79 -3.07 1.44
N PRO A 56 4.76 -2.81 0.67
CA PRO A 56 4.71 -3.25 -0.71
C PRO A 56 5.83 -2.60 -1.51
N CYS A 57 6.46 -3.40 -2.38
CA CYS A 57 7.49 -2.91 -3.28
C CYS A 57 6.98 -2.89 -4.71
N ILE A 58 7.39 -1.88 -5.43
CA ILE A 58 7.19 -1.75 -6.87
C ILE A 58 8.56 -1.81 -7.56
N TYR A 59 8.57 -2.19 -8.82
CA TYR A 59 9.79 -2.28 -9.61
C TYR A 59 9.71 -1.35 -10.80
N GLU A 60 10.75 -0.55 -11.01
CA GLU A 60 10.92 0.14 -12.28
C GLU A 60 11.28 -0.89 -13.36
N ARG A 61 10.75 -0.67 -14.58
CA ARG A 61 10.98 -1.57 -15.70
C ARG A 61 12.46 -1.64 -16.10
N ALA A 62 13.13 -0.52 -16.09
CA ALA A 62 14.54 -0.41 -16.39
C ALA A 62 15.18 0.56 -15.40
N PRO A 63 16.16 0.16 -14.65
CA PRO A 63 16.93 -1.08 -14.62
C PRO A 63 16.39 -2.18 -13.67
N GLY A 64 15.09 -2.26 -13.39
CA GLY A 64 14.51 -3.23 -12.47
C GLY A 64 14.74 -2.90 -11.01
N LYS A 65 14.91 -1.62 -10.71
CA LYS A 65 15.14 -1.11 -9.36
C LYS A 65 13.90 -1.30 -8.49
N ARG A 66 14.11 -1.84 -7.31
CA ARG A 66 13.07 -1.97 -6.29
C ARG A 66 12.82 -0.62 -5.63
N ILE A 67 11.57 -0.20 -5.59
CA ILE A 67 11.13 1.04 -4.96
C ILE A 67 10.12 0.71 -3.86
N ASN A 68 10.24 1.39 -2.73
CA ASN A 68 9.22 1.32 -1.68
C ASN A 68 7.97 2.08 -2.15
N ALA A 69 6.82 1.41 -2.17
CA ALA A 69 5.57 2.00 -2.65
C ALA A 69 5.12 3.22 -1.81
N HIS A 70 5.37 3.21 -0.49
CA HIS A 70 5.05 4.36 0.36
C HIS A 70 5.90 5.58 0.00
N GLN A 71 7.20 5.40 -0.21
CA GLN A 71 8.08 6.48 -0.64
C GLN A 71 7.71 6.99 -2.02
N TYR A 72 7.31 6.09 -2.93
CA TYR A 72 6.89 6.47 -4.27
C TYR A 72 5.62 7.32 -4.27
N ILE A 73 4.62 6.95 -3.50
CA ILE A 73 3.38 7.72 -3.33
C ILE A 73 3.70 9.09 -2.71
N SER A 74 4.50 9.13 -1.66
CA SER A 74 4.85 10.35 -0.93
C SER A 74 5.80 11.28 -1.69
N SER A 75 6.48 10.79 -2.72
CA SER A 75 7.39 11.59 -3.54
C SER A 75 6.69 12.54 -4.50
N HIS A 76 5.43 12.25 -4.86
CA HIS A 76 4.65 13.02 -5.83
C HIS A 76 5.33 13.23 -7.20
N ILE A 77 6.26 12.34 -7.56
CA ILE A 77 6.98 12.38 -8.84
C ILE A 77 6.07 11.97 -9.99
N ASN A 78 5.18 11.01 -9.75
CA ASN A 78 4.29 10.48 -10.76
C ASN A 78 2.90 11.12 -10.68
N LYS A 79 2.56 11.91 -11.70
CA LYS A 79 1.27 12.61 -11.77
C LYS A 79 0.06 11.68 -11.87
N ASP A 80 0.20 10.52 -12.48
CA ASP A 80 -0.89 9.54 -12.55
C ASP A 80 -1.13 8.87 -11.19
N CYS A 81 -0.08 8.68 -10.41
CA CYS A 81 -0.18 8.26 -9.02
C CYS A 81 -0.92 9.32 -8.18
N ASP A 82 -0.58 10.59 -8.33
CA ASP A 82 -1.26 11.69 -7.63
C ASP A 82 -2.74 11.78 -7.99
N LYS A 83 -3.09 11.63 -9.27
CA LYS A 83 -4.50 11.54 -9.71
C LYS A 83 -5.22 10.36 -9.08
N ALA A 84 -4.56 9.21 -8.96
CA ALA A 84 -5.13 8.05 -8.31
C ALA A 84 -5.35 8.30 -6.81
N VAL A 85 -4.42 8.93 -6.11
CA VAL A 85 -4.57 9.34 -4.70
C VAL A 85 -5.79 10.25 -4.54
N ASN A 86 -5.91 11.30 -5.35
CA ASN A 86 -7.04 12.22 -5.31
C ASN A 86 -8.39 11.54 -5.56
N ARG A 87 -8.42 10.52 -6.40
CA ARG A 87 -9.65 9.79 -6.76
C ARG A 87 -10.02 8.74 -5.73
N ILE A 88 -9.04 7.98 -5.22
CA ILE A 88 -9.28 6.77 -4.44
C ILE A 88 -9.35 7.08 -2.95
N VAL A 89 -8.39 7.85 -2.43
CA VAL A 89 -8.25 8.04 -0.97
C VAL A 89 -9.49 8.66 -0.32
N PRO A 90 -10.16 9.68 -0.91
CA PRO A 90 -11.39 10.21 -0.33
C PRO A 90 -12.55 9.22 -0.23
N ARG A 91 -12.49 8.12 -0.98
CA ARG A 91 -13.52 7.08 -1.02
C ARG A 91 -13.24 5.92 -0.06
N ILE A 92 -12.08 5.91 0.59
CA ILE A 92 -11.75 4.87 1.54
C ILE A 92 -12.57 5.07 2.81
N ASP A 93 -13.39 4.09 3.12
CA ASP A 93 -14.14 4.00 4.37
C ASP A 93 -13.58 2.86 5.22
N LEU A 94 -12.86 3.22 6.28
CA LEU A 94 -12.20 2.25 7.15
C LEU A 94 -13.21 1.40 7.92
N ASN A 95 -14.40 1.93 8.22
CA ASN A 95 -15.44 1.16 8.90
C ASN A 95 -16.03 0.09 7.98
N GLU A 96 -16.25 0.41 6.72
CA GLU A 96 -16.72 -0.55 5.71
C GLU A 96 -15.69 -1.64 5.47
N ILE A 97 -14.41 -1.29 5.38
CA ILE A 97 -13.31 -2.25 5.25
C ILE A 97 -13.23 -3.16 6.48
N SER A 98 -13.37 -2.61 7.67
CA SER A 98 -13.42 -3.37 8.93
C SER A 98 -14.57 -4.38 8.92
N GLY A 99 -15.75 -3.97 8.46
CA GLY A 99 -16.89 -4.86 8.28
C GLY A 99 -16.59 -6.03 7.35
N ILE A 100 -15.97 -5.76 6.19
CA ILE A 100 -15.56 -6.80 5.24
C ILE A 100 -14.57 -7.79 5.87
N ILE A 101 -13.59 -7.30 6.60
CA ILE A 101 -12.59 -8.13 7.29
C ILE A 101 -13.28 -9.03 8.32
N ASN A 102 -14.14 -8.46 9.15
CA ASN A 102 -14.84 -9.19 10.21
C ASN A 102 -15.81 -10.24 9.67
N ASP A 103 -16.43 -9.98 8.52
CA ASP A 103 -17.36 -10.90 7.87
C ASP A 103 -16.66 -11.97 7.02
N THR A 104 -15.33 -11.88 6.83
CA THR A 104 -14.58 -12.84 6.03
C THR A 104 -14.45 -14.17 6.78
N PRO A 105 -14.97 -15.29 6.24
CA PRO A 105 -14.85 -16.59 6.86
C PRO A 105 -13.42 -17.13 6.74
N GLY A 106 -13.03 -18.01 7.66
CA GLY A 106 -11.77 -18.74 7.60
C GLY A 106 -10.53 -18.00 8.09
N ILE A 107 -10.68 -16.79 8.62
CA ILE A 107 -9.62 -16.05 9.30
C ILE A 107 -9.93 -15.88 10.78
N GLY A 108 -8.90 -16.05 11.63
CA GLY A 108 -9.05 -15.94 13.08
C GLY A 108 -9.10 -14.51 13.57
N ASP A 109 -9.46 -14.32 14.85
CA ASP A 109 -9.62 -12.98 15.45
C ASP A 109 -8.32 -12.17 15.42
N VAL A 110 -7.19 -12.80 15.68
CA VAL A 110 -5.87 -12.14 15.62
C VAL A 110 -5.54 -11.68 14.20
N GLU A 111 -5.85 -12.48 13.18
CA GLU A 111 -5.67 -12.08 11.78
C GLU A 111 -6.57 -10.90 11.42
N LYS A 112 -7.83 -10.92 11.84
CA LYS A 112 -8.76 -9.79 11.59
C LYS A 112 -8.24 -8.50 12.18
N GLU A 113 -7.85 -8.51 13.44
CA GLU A 113 -7.27 -7.36 14.14
C GLU A 113 -5.98 -6.87 13.47
N PHE A 114 -5.11 -7.80 13.06
CA PHE A 114 -3.90 -7.49 12.32
C PHE A 114 -4.18 -6.78 11.00
N TYR A 115 -5.11 -7.28 10.19
CA TYR A 115 -5.46 -6.65 8.91
C TYR A 115 -6.08 -5.28 9.10
N GLU A 116 -6.98 -5.10 10.04
CA GLU A 116 -7.57 -3.81 10.37
C GLU A 116 -6.50 -2.80 10.76
N ARG A 117 -5.60 -3.19 11.66
CA ARG A 117 -4.52 -2.33 12.13
C ARG A 117 -3.55 -1.95 11.02
N LEU A 118 -3.18 -2.91 10.18
CA LEU A 118 -2.28 -2.68 9.07
C LEU A 118 -2.86 -1.70 8.04
N ILE A 119 -4.12 -1.87 7.69
CA ILE A 119 -4.82 -0.97 6.74
C ILE A 119 -4.96 0.42 7.33
N GLN A 120 -5.34 0.53 8.61
CA GLN A 120 -5.43 1.79 9.31
C GLN A 120 -4.11 2.56 9.29
N ILE A 121 -3.00 1.90 9.63
CA ILE A 121 -1.67 2.52 9.62
C ILE A 121 -1.29 2.99 8.22
N ARG A 122 -1.52 2.20 7.20
CA ARG A 122 -1.24 2.59 5.80
C ARG A 122 -2.06 3.78 5.37
N TYR A 123 -3.31 3.84 5.77
CA TYR A 123 -4.16 4.99 5.50
C TYR A 123 -3.65 6.25 6.21
N GLU A 124 -3.44 6.17 7.53
CA GLU A 124 -3.09 7.31 8.37
C GLU A 124 -1.67 7.83 8.12
N GLU A 125 -0.71 6.95 7.88
CA GLU A 125 0.70 7.32 7.75
C GLU A 125 1.16 7.56 6.30
N ASN A 126 0.42 7.09 5.31
CA ASN A 126 0.83 7.22 3.92
C ASN A 126 -0.24 7.84 3.01
N LEU A 127 -1.40 7.21 2.89
CA LEU A 127 -2.40 7.64 1.89
C LEU A 127 -3.04 8.97 2.24
N PHE A 128 -3.46 9.15 3.47
CA PHE A 128 -4.08 10.39 3.91
C PHE A 128 -3.12 11.58 3.91
N PRO A 129 -1.88 11.47 4.41
CA PRO A 129 -0.88 12.53 4.27
C PRO A 129 -0.58 12.89 2.81
N ALA A 130 -0.53 11.91 1.91
CA ALA A 130 -0.34 12.17 0.48
C ALA A 130 -1.50 12.99 -0.10
N LEU A 131 -2.74 12.67 0.25
CA LEU A 131 -3.92 13.43 -0.15
C LEU A 131 -3.89 14.86 0.42
N GLN A 132 -3.54 15.02 1.70
CA GLN A 132 -3.45 16.33 2.34
C GLN A 132 -2.41 17.22 1.66
N TYR A 133 -1.26 16.66 1.29
CA TYR A 133 -0.22 17.39 0.54
C TYR A 133 -0.75 17.90 -0.80
N LEU A 134 -1.44 17.06 -1.56
CA LEU A 134 -2.00 17.44 -2.86
C LEU A 134 -3.07 18.54 -2.72
N ARG A 135 -3.95 18.44 -1.73
CA ARG A 135 -4.98 19.46 -1.45
C ARG A 135 -4.37 20.80 -1.04
N LYS A 136 -3.34 20.78 -0.22
CA LYS A 136 -2.63 22.01 0.18
C LYS A 136 -1.97 22.67 -1.02
N ARG A 137 -1.34 21.90 -1.88
CA ARG A 137 -0.70 22.39 -3.11
C ARG A 137 -1.71 23.02 -4.07
N GLU A 138 -2.89 22.44 -4.23
CA GLU A 138 -3.96 23.03 -5.04
C GLU A 138 -4.41 24.39 -4.48
N LEU A 139 -4.61 24.48 -3.17
CA LEU A 139 -4.99 25.74 -2.51
C LEU A 139 -3.92 26.82 -2.65
N GLU A 140 -2.65 26.48 -2.53
CA GLU A 140 -1.54 27.41 -2.74
C GLU A 140 -1.50 27.92 -4.18
N PHE A 141 -1.70 27.04 -5.16
CA PHE A 141 -1.75 27.39 -6.58
C PHE A 141 -2.93 28.34 -6.89
N ASP A 142 -4.11 28.05 -6.37
CA ASP A 142 -5.30 28.91 -6.53
C ASP A 142 -5.12 30.28 -5.89
N MET A 143 -4.36 30.39 -4.81
CA MET A 143 -4.04 31.67 -4.16
C MET A 143 -3.03 32.50 -4.95
N GLU A 144 -2.09 31.87 -5.65
CA GLU A 144 -1.11 32.56 -6.49
C GLU A 144 -1.73 33.11 -7.78
N GLU A 145 -2.79 32.49 -8.30
CA GLU A 145 -3.53 32.95 -9.48
C GLU A 145 -4.51 34.13 -9.20
N ARG A 146 -4.76 34.44 -7.94
CA ARG A 146 -5.60 35.55 -7.53
C ARG A 146 -4.76 36.81 -7.29
#